data_d41ed301e0a35972f596c444c36df424
#
_entry.id   d41ed301e0a35972f596c444c36df424
#
_cell.length_a   1.000
_cell.length_b   1.000
_cell.length_c   1.000
_cell.angle_alpha   90.00
_cell.angle_beta   90.00
_cell.angle_gamma   90.00
#
_symmetry.space_group_name_H-M   'P 1'
#
loop_
_entity.id
_entity.type
_entity.pdbx_description
1 polymer ?
#
loop_
_entity_poly.entity_id
_entity_poly.type
_entity_poly.pdbx_seq_one_letter_code
_entity_poly.pdbx_strand_id
1 'polypeptide(L)'
;MTHPPFTTLIDSLPSTVPFVGPETQERQLERQFLARIGANESVFGPSPLACDAIRLEADAIWQYGDPENFDLKTALAQKHNVNFSNIVIGEGIDGLLGYLVRLFVTKDVSVVTTDGAYPTFNYHVIGFGGNL
;
A
#
# COMPACT_ATOMS: atom_id res chain seq x y z
N MET A 1 -30.29 -12.58 -4.61
CA MET A 1 -29.00 -13.30 -4.74
C MET A 1 -28.41 -13.39 -3.35
N THR A 2 -28.13 -14.59 -2.86
CA THR A 2 -27.45 -14.76 -1.57
C THR A 2 -25.99 -14.44 -1.76
N HIS A 3 -25.46 -13.45 -1.02
CA HIS A 3 -24.02 -13.17 -1.01
C HIS A 3 -23.26 -14.31 -0.32
N PRO A 4 -21.94 -14.47 -0.56
CA PRO A 4 -21.13 -15.45 0.15
C PRO A 4 -21.22 -15.27 1.67
N PRO A 5 -21.07 -16.31 2.47
CA PRO A 5 -21.08 -16.22 3.93
C PRO A 5 -19.79 -15.51 4.40
N PHE A 6 -19.87 -14.24 4.66
CA PHE A 6 -18.78 -13.47 5.24
C PHE A 6 -18.68 -13.70 6.75
N THR A 7 -17.53 -13.33 7.32
CA THR A 7 -17.40 -13.31 8.79
C THR A 7 -18.21 -12.15 9.35
N THR A 8 -18.63 -12.26 10.61
CA THR A 8 -19.35 -11.19 11.30
C THR A 8 -18.62 -9.85 11.25
N LEU A 9 -17.28 -9.87 11.33
CA LEU A 9 -16.46 -8.68 11.19
C LEU A 9 -16.67 -8.03 9.82
N ILE A 10 -16.52 -8.80 8.74
CA ILE A 10 -16.65 -8.29 7.38
C ILE A 10 -18.06 -7.77 7.09
N ASP A 11 -19.10 -8.48 7.58
CA ASP A 11 -20.49 -8.03 7.45
C ASP A 11 -20.78 -6.71 8.17
N SER A 12 -20.01 -6.39 9.21
CA SER A 12 -20.14 -5.14 9.95
C SER A 12 -19.42 -3.94 9.34
N LEU A 13 -18.53 -4.17 8.36
CA LEU A 13 -17.74 -3.10 7.75
C LEU A 13 -18.58 -2.29 6.76
N PRO A 14 -18.34 -0.97 6.67
CA PRO A 14 -19.01 -0.14 5.68
C PRO A 14 -18.53 -0.50 4.26
N SER A 15 -19.45 -0.50 3.30
CA SER A 15 -19.14 -0.71 1.86
C SER A 15 -18.48 0.54 1.26
N THR A 16 -17.40 1.01 1.85
CA THR A 16 -16.64 2.18 1.39
C THR A 16 -15.26 1.76 0.92
N VAL A 17 -14.66 2.58 0.07
CA VAL A 17 -13.28 2.43 -0.35
C VAL A 17 -12.42 3.49 0.33
N PRO A 18 -11.21 3.16 0.79
CA PRO A 18 -10.36 4.11 1.49
C PRO A 18 -9.81 5.20 0.58
N PHE A 19 -9.74 4.94 -0.72
CA PHE A 19 -9.18 5.85 -1.70
C PHE A 19 -9.94 5.76 -3.03
N VAL A 20 -10.31 6.92 -3.57
CA VAL A 20 -10.92 7.05 -4.90
C VAL A 20 -9.89 7.68 -5.83
N GLY A 21 -9.37 6.92 -6.77
CA GLY A 21 -8.36 7.37 -7.74
C GLY A 21 -8.85 8.49 -8.66
N PRO A 22 -7.92 9.29 -9.20
CA PRO A 22 -8.26 10.39 -10.11
C PRO A 22 -9.01 9.92 -11.35
N GLU A 23 -8.73 8.73 -11.86
CA GLU A 23 -9.42 8.14 -13.03
C GLU A 23 -10.91 7.96 -12.77
N THR A 24 -11.29 7.53 -11.57
CA THR A 24 -12.70 7.38 -11.20
C THR A 24 -13.37 8.74 -11.09
N GLN A 25 -12.69 9.71 -10.51
CA GLN A 25 -13.21 11.08 -10.41
C GLN A 25 -13.35 11.72 -11.80
N GLU A 26 -12.38 11.55 -12.69
CA GLU A 26 -12.44 12.04 -14.07
C GLU A 26 -13.63 11.40 -14.84
N ARG A 27 -13.85 10.10 -14.66
CA ARG A 27 -15.03 9.43 -15.27
C ARG A 27 -16.36 9.98 -14.74
N GLN A 28 -16.45 10.24 -13.42
CA GLN A 28 -17.65 10.81 -12.80
C GLN A 28 -17.90 12.25 -13.22
N LEU A 29 -16.83 13.02 -13.44
CA LEU A 29 -16.89 14.41 -13.87
C LEU A 29 -16.98 14.58 -15.39
N GLU A 30 -16.87 13.49 -16.15
CA GLU A 30 -16.81 13.46 -17.62
C GLU A 30 -15.76 14.41 -18.21
N ARG A 31 -14.66 14.62 -17.47
CA ARG A 31 -13.54 15.47 -17.88
C ARG A 31 -12.23 15.02 -17.23
N GLN A 32 -11.13 15.27 -17.90
CA GLN A 32 -9.79 15.10 -17.33
C GLN A 32 -9.42 16.28 -16.42
N PHE A 33 -8.62 16.00 -15.40
CA PHE A 33 -8.00 17.04 -14.60
C PHE A 33 -6.94 17.80 -15.40
N LEU A 34 -6.88 19.11 -15.23
CA LEU A 34 -5.81 19.94 -15.81
C LEU A 34 -4.44 19.61 -15.18
N ALA A 35 -4.43 19.21 -13.92
CA ALA A 35 -3.25 18.77 -13.20
C ALA A 35 -3.66 17.75 -12.14
N ARG A 36 -2.85 16.68 -11.98
CA ARG A 36 -2.98 15.68 -10.93
C ARG A 36 -1.91 15.96 -9.88
N ILE A 37 -2.30 16.56 -8.76
CA ILE A 37 -1.40 16.95 -7.65
C ILE A 37 -1.69 16.17 -6.36
N GLY A 38 -2.66 15.25 -6.41
CA GLY A 38 -2.98 14.34 -5.32
C GLY A 38 -2.17 13.04 -5.39
N ALA A 39 -2.44 12.12 -4.47
CA ALA A 39 -1.86 10.78 -4.39
C ALA A 39 -0.32 10.73 -4.23
N ASN A 40 0.34 11.87 -3.99
CA ASN A 40 1.81 11.98 -3.82
C ASN A 40 2.62 11.43 -5.00
N GLU A 41 2.07 11.44 -6.21
CA GLU A 41 2.78 11.04 -7.41
C GLU A 41 3.86 12.06 -7.78
N SER A 42 5.04 11.58 -8.18
CA SER A 42 6.11 12.45 -8.65
C SER A 42 5.85 12.90 -10.09
N VAL A 43 5.53 14.15 -10.28
CA VAL A 43 5.36 14.76 -11.62
C VAL A 43 6.66 14.82 -12.44
N PHE A 44 7.81 14.62 -11.80
CA PHE A 44 9.12 14.58 -12.47
C PHE A 44 9.40 13.23 -13.15
N GLY A 45 8.54 12.24 -12.88
CA GLY A 45 8.72 10.90 -13.41
C GLY A 45 9.85 10.11 -12.73
N PRO A 46 10.13 8.89 -13.22
CA PRO A 46 11.18 8.04 -12.70
C PRO A 46 12.57 8.46 -13.21
N SER A 47 13.61 8.04 -12.49
CA SER A 47 14.99 8.16 -12.96
C SER A 47 15.18 7.46 -14.30
N PRO A 48 15.91 8.05 -15.28
CA PRO A 48 16.25 7.36 -16.53
C PRO A 48 16.95 6.02 -16.29
N LEU A 49 17.86 5.93 -15.30
CA LEU A 49 18.54 4.69 -14.94
C LEU A 49 17.56 3.62 -14.44
N ALA A 50 16.53 4.00 -13.71
CA ALA A 50 15.48 3.05 -13.28
C ALA A 50 14.68 2.54 -14.48
N CYS A 51 14.35 3.41 -15.43
CA CYS A 51 13.68 3.01 -16.67
C CYS A 51 14.53 2.04 -17.49
N ASP A 52 15.83 2.28 -17.58
CA ASP A 52 16.74 1.41 -18.33
C ASP A 52 16.88 0.04 -17.64
N ALA A 53 16.99 0.00 -16.32
CA ALA A 53 16.98 -1.25 -15.56
C ALA A 53 15.70 -2.07 -15.80
N ILE A 54 14.52 -1.43 -15.76
CA ILE A 54 13.24 -2.09 -16.04
C ILE A 54 13.20 -2.66 -17.46
N ARG A 55 13.70 -1.93 -18.45
CA ARG A 55 13.77 -2.42 -19.84
C ARG A 55 14.66 -3.66 -20.00
N LEU A 56 15.78 -3.68 -19.28
CA LEU A 56 16.71 -4.82 -19.32
C LEU A 56 16.11 -6.07 -18.69
N GLU A 57 15.31 -5.90 -17.64
CA GLU A 57 14.67 -7.01 -16.93
C GLU A 57 13.32 -7.45 -17.54
N ALA A 58 12.81 -6.73 -18.54
CA ALA A 58 11.48 -6.98 -19.09
C ALA A 58 11.25 -8.43 -19.56
N ASP A 59 12.25 -9.06 -20.14
CA ASP A 59 12.16 -10.45 -20.63
C ASP A 59 12.21 -11.49 -19.50
N ALA A 60 12.61 -11.08 -18.28
CA ALA A 60 12.75 -11.93 -17.10
C ALA A 60 11.57 -11.83 -16.11
N ILE A 61 10.62 -10.92 -16.34
CA ILE A 61 9.50 -10.66 -15.40
C ILE A 61 8.55 -11.86 -15.21
N TRP A 62 8.64 -12.89 -16.01
CA TRP A 62 7.89 -14.14 -15.84
C TRP A 62 8.42 -14.99 -14.67
N GLN A 63 9.62 -14.73 -14.20
CA GLN A 63 10.21 -15.42 -13.06
C GLN A 63 9.71 -14.83 -11.74
N TYR A 64 9.58 -15.67 -10.72
CA TYR A 64 9.41 -15.15 -9.37
C TYR A 64 10.66 -14.40 -8.94
N GLY A 65 10.47 -13.25 -8.28
CA GLY A 65 11.57 -12.54 -7.65
C GLY A 65 12.17 -13.32 -6.48
N ASP A 66 13.34 -12.88 -6.02
CA ASP A 66 13.96 -13.42 -4.82
C ASP A 66 13.05 -13.19 -3.59
N PRO A 67 12.56 -14.27 -2.93
CA PRO A 67 11.66 -14.14 -1.78
C PRO A 67 12.31 -13.45 -0.57
N GLU A 68 13.63 -13.45 -0.49
CA GLU A 68 14.36 -12.75 0.57
C GLU A 68 14.62 -11.27 0.23
N ASN A 69 14.46 -10.87 -1.03
CA ASN A 69 14.80 -9.54 -1.54
C ASN A 69 16.23 -9.12 -1.14
N PHE A 70 17.19 -10.06 -1.23
CA PHE A 70 18.52 -9.92 -0.64
C PHE A 70 19.27 -8.70 -1.16
N ASP A 71 19.35 -8.53 -2.49
CA ASP A 71 20.08 -7.43 -3.11
C ASP A 71 19.46 -6.07 -2.76
N LEU A 72 18.14 -5.98 -2.83
CA LEU A 72 17.40 -4.75 -2.48
C LEU A 72 17.59 -4.38 -1.01
N LYS A 73 17.47 -5.35 -0.10
CA LYS A 73 17.68 -5.13 1.34
C LYS A 73 19.13 -4.75 1.64
N THR A 74 20.08 -5.36 0.95
CA THR A 74 21.52 -5.03 1.10
C THR A 74 21.77 -3.58 0.67
N ALA A 75 21.27 -3.17 -0.48
CA ALA A 75 21.42 -1.81 -0.98
C ALA A 75 20.75 -0.78 -0.06
N LEU A 76 19.57 -1.07 0.46
CA LEU A 76 18.85 -0.21 1.40
C LEU A 76 19.58 -0.13 2.75
N ALA A 77 20.10 -1.24 3.27
CA ALA A 77 20.87 -1.28 4.51
C ALA A 77 22.10 -0.37 4.43
N GLN A 78 22.83 -0.46 3.33
CA GLN A 78 23.98 0.40 3.06
C GLN A 78 23.58 1.87 2.95
N LYS A 79 22.54 2.17 2.15
CA LYS A 79 22.06 3.53 1.94
C LYS A 79 21.61 4.21 3.22
N HIS A 80 20.93 3.50 4.11
CA HIS A 80 20.38 4.04 5.34
C HIS A 80 21.27 3.82 6.57
N ASN A 81 22.43 3.15 6.41
CA ASN A 81 23.35 2.80 7.47
C ASN A 81 22.65 2.08 8.64
N VAL A 82 21.89 1.04 8.29
CA VAL A 82 21.20 0.16 9.26
C VAL A 82 21.54 -1.29 8.96
N ASN A 83 21.26 -2.19 9.90
CA ASN A 83 21.47 -3.62 9.67
C ASN A 83 20.45 -4.17 8.63
N PHE A 84 20.86 -5.14 7.87
CA PHE A 84 20.01 -5.89 6.93
C PHE A 84 18.71 -6.39 7.62
N SER A 85 18.80 -6.85 8.85
CA SER A 85 17.67 -7.34 9.65
C SER A 85 16.66 -6.26 10.06
N ASN A 86 17.01 -4.99 9.93
CA ASN A 86 16.09 -3.87 10.21
C ASN A 86 15.22 -3.46 9.02
N ILE A 87 15.31 -4.18 7.89
CA ILE A 87 14.60 -3.85 6.68
C ILE A 87 13.57 -4.94 6.36
N VAL A 88 12.35 -4.50 6.16
CA VAL A 88 11.24 -5.31 5.67
C VAL A 88 10.82 -4.76 4.31
N ILE A 89 10.68 -5.63 3.33
CA ILE A 89 10.16 -5.32 1.98
C ILE A 89 8.75 -5.89 1.88
N GLY A 90 7.86 -5.13 1.26
CA GLY A 90 6.47 -5.55 1.06
C GLY A 90 5.85 -4.87 -0.17
N GLU A 91 4.57 -5.11 -0.38
CA GLU A 91 3.80 -4.66 -1.53
C GLU A 91 3.39 -3.18 -1.39
N GLY A 92 4.38 -2.31 -1.32
CA GLY A 92 4.20 -0.88 -1.08
C GLY A 92 3.82 -0.58 0.37
N ILE A 93 3.50 0.69 0.64
CA ILE A 93 3.18 1.15 2.00
C ILE A 93 1.88 0.51 2.53
N ASP A 94 0.92 0.24 1.68
CA ASP A 94 -0.36 -0.35 2.08
C ASP A 94 -0.17 -1.76 2.63
N GLY A 95 0.58 -2.61 1.95
CA GLY A 95 0.90 -3.95 2.43
C GLY A 95 1.67 -3.91 3.75
N LEU A 96 2.66 -3.03 3.86
CA LEU A 96 3.45 -2.86 5.09
C LEU A 96 2.62 -2.37 6.27
N LEU A 97 1.69 -1.43 6.06
CA LEU A 97 0.75 -0.99 7.09
C LEU A 97 -0.20 -2.12 7.50
N GLY A 98 -0.66 -2.93 6.55
CA GLY A 98 -1.45 -4.13 6.84
C GLY A 98 -0.69 -5.14 7.71
N TYR A 99 0.59 -5.37 7.44
CA TYR A 99 1.43 -6.24 8.29
C TYR A 99 1.62 -5.67 9.69
N LEU A 100 1.86 -4.35 9.83
CA LEU A 100 1.96 -3.72 11.15
C LEU A 100 0.66 -3.89 11.95
N VAL A 101 -0.48 -3.61 11.33
CA VAL A 101 -1.78 -3.78 11.99
C VAL A 101 -1.98 -5.24 12.38
N ARG A 102 -1.69 -6.19 11.50
CA ARG A 102 -1.80 -7.63 11.80
C ARG A 102 -0.91 -8.08 12.96
N LEU A 103 0.26 -7.46 13.13
CA LEU A 103 1.18 -7.79 14.23
C LEU A 103 0.73 -7.25 15.59
N PHE A 104 0.09 -6.08 15.62
CA PHE A 104 -0.14 -5.33 16.85
C PHE A 104 -1.60 -5.09 17.20
N VAL A 105 -2.53 -5.36 16.27
CA VAL A 105 -3.96 -5.06 16.45
C VAL A 105 -4.77 -6.34 16.41
N THR A 106 -5.57 -6.55 17.44
CA THR A 106 -6.59 -7.57 17.51
C THR A 106 -7.92 -6.93 17.85
N LYS A 107 -8.99 -7.73 17.92
CA LYS A 107 -10.31 -7.24 18.33
C LYS A 107 -10.21 -6.43 19.63
N ASP A 108 -10.88 -5.29 19.65
CA ASP A 108 -11.00 -4.37 20.80
C ASP A 108 -9.69 -3.65 21.20
N VAL A 109 -8.60 -3.80 20.44
CA VAL A 109 -7.40 -2.98 20.66
C VAL A 109 -7.65 -1.57 20.13
N SER A 110 -7.37 -0.57 20.98
CA SER A 110 -7.48 0.85 20.60
C SER A 110 -6.20 1.31 19.91
N VAL A 111 -6.35 1.93 18.74
CA VAL A 111 -5.28 2.54 17.96
C VAL A 111 -5.54 4.04 17.87
N VAL A 112 -4.59 4.84 18.29
CA VAL A 112 -4.67 6.29 18.20
C VAL A 112 -4.07 6.75 16.88
N THR A 113 -4.82 7.58 16.16
CA THR A 113 -4.40 8.19 14.90
C THR A 113 -4.82 9.67 14.89
N THR A 114 -4.44 10.40 13.86
CA THR A 114 -4.86 11.79 13.68
C THR A 114 -6.05 11.87 12.72
N ASP A 115 -6.90 12.86 12.91
CA ASP A 115 -7.93 13.21 11.94
C ASP A 115 -7.23 13.61 10.61
N GLY A 116 -7.69 13.08 9.50
CA GLY A 116 -7.02 13.25 8.21
C GLY A 116 -5.75 12.42 8.00
N ALA A 117 -5.47 11.43 8.86
CA ALA A 117 -4.41 10.45 8.64
C ALA A 117 -4.65 9.64 7.36
N TYR A 118 -3.60 8.95 6.90
CA TYR A 118 -3.67 8.14 5.70
C TYR A 118 -4.81 7.10 5.79
N PRO A 119 -5.84 7.19 4.93
CA PRO A 119 -7.09 6.45 5.13
C PRO A 119 -6.91 4.93 5.12
N THR A 120 -5.96 4.42 4.34
CA THR A 120 -5.71 2.98 4.22
C THR A 120 -5.23 2.37 5.54
N PHE A 121 -4.45 3.12 6.35
CA PHE A 121 -4.09 2.66 7.69
C PHE A 121 -5.34 2.44 8.56
N ASN A 122 -6.23 3.41 8.59
CA ASN A 122 -7.49 3.32 9.35
C ASN A 122 -8.35 2.15 8.86
N TYR A 123 -8.38 1.93 7.54
CA TYR A 123 -9.07 0.80 6.91
C TYR A 123 -8.51 -0.54 7.40
N HIS A 124 -7.18 -0.68 7.48
CA HIS A 124 -6.56 -1.89 8.03
C HIS A 124 -6.91 -2.10 9.50
N VAL A 125 -6.83 -1.05 10.33
CA VAL A 125 -7.15 -1.16 11.77
C VAL A 125 -8.57 -1.69 11.97
N ILE A 126 -9.56 -1.08 11.31
CA ILE A 126 -10.96 -1.50 11.40
C ILE A 126 -11.15 -2.91 10.81
N GLY A 127 -10.51 -3.19 9.67
CA GLY A 127 -10.57 -4.49 8.98
C GLY A 127 -10.00 -5.66 9.81
N PHE A 128 -9.10 -5.39 10.75
CA PHE A 128 -8.60 -6.37 11.72
C PHE A 128 -9.34 -6.34 13.06
N GLY A 129 -10.41 -5.54 13.18
CA GLY A 129 -11.28 -5.49 14.35
C GLY A 129 -10.78 -4.58 15.47
N GLY A 130 -9.78 -3.75 15.21
CA GLY A 130 -9.34 -2.72 16.14
C GLY A 130 -10.28 -1.52 16.19
N ASN A 131 -10.16 -0.73 17.25
CA ASN A 131 -10.91 0.52 17.43
C ASN A 131 -10.00 1.71 17.16
N LEU A 132 -10.46 2.67 16.36
CA LEU A 132 -9.79 3.96 16.12
C LEU A 132 -10.23 4.98 17.16
#